data_49eccd2c89ab7e5a79c003f41fb0935c
#
_entry.id   49eccd2c89ab7e5a79c003f41fb0935c
#
_cell.length_a   1.000
_cell.length_b   1.000
_cell.length_c   1.000
_cell.angle_alpha   90.00
_cell.angle_beta   90.00
_cell.angle_gamma   90.00
#
_symmetry.space_group_name_H-M   'P 1'
#
loop_
_entity.id
_entity.type
_entity.pdbx_description
1 polymer ?
#
loop_
_entity_poly.entity_id
_entity_poly.type
_entity_poly.pdbx_seq_one_letter_code
_entity_poly.pdbx_strand_id
1 'polypeptide(L)'
;RRGSSCVSSVAERMHVKQFAKTYLDHGWKIVPLAPKSKRVTKAGWIGLEFTVEDFRDGDNIGLRSVDGLVFVDLDSPECVAFANDFLPTTPSVYGRPSKPRSKRIFKSTIPKTIAYKDSDKTTLIEIRSNHQDMAPPSIHPSGEGLAWEADLGHPAEVDAAILTRCVKLCATAAVIARHYAPPGGRHDWTLALAGTLRRRGVSEDEAILLVQTAGHWSRDDKLPDRMREVSSTYAHSEDDDEPYTGATRLKELSTGGMAETLTKLWGAAPASTSAYVLNSRGIPDARSVANITLALERLG
;
A
#
# COMPACT_ATOMS: atom_id res chain seq x y z
N ARG A 1 43.64 10.06 25.04
CA ARG A 1 42.93 9.27 26.07
C ARG A 1 41.44 9.44 25.84
N ARG A 2 40.87 8.40 25.24
CA ARG A 2 39.74 7.59 25.69
C ARG A 2 38.54 8.35 26.28
N GLY A 3 37.45 8.19 25.61
CA GLY A 3 36.10 8.50 26.07
C GLY A 3 35.07 8.16 25.02
N SER A 4 35.13 6.95 24.47
CA SER A 4 33.98 6.38 23.76
C SER A 4 32.97 6.01 24.83
N SER A 5 31.98 6.84 25.06
CA SER A 5 30.85 6.52 25.92
C SER A 5 29.89 5.61 25.18
N CYS A 6 29.93 4.37 25.59
CA CYS A 6 28.95 3.33 25.40
C CYS A 6 27.60 3.79 26.01
N VAL A 7 26.79 4.52 25.26
CA VAL A 7 25.40 4.86 25.61
C VAL A 7 24.49 4.22 24.57
N SER A 8 24.76 2.97 24.27
CA SER A 8 23.84 2.15 23.50
C SER A 8 23.81 0.79 24.13
N SER A 9 22.90 0.46 24.96
CA SER A 9 22.57 -0.93 25.25
C SER A 9 21.47 -1.23 26.27
N VAL A 10 20.86 -0.23 26.90
CA VAL A 10 19.80 -0.54 27.87
C VAL A 10 18.39 -0.39 27.29
N ALA A 11 18.19 0.44 26.27
CA ALA A 11 16.92 0.52 25.54
C ALA A 11 16.71 -0.60 24.50
N GLU A 12 17.76 -1.34 24.13
CA GLU A 12 17.73 -2.32 23.03
C GLU A 12 17.34 -3.75 23.44
N ARG A 13 17.07 -4.00 24.72
CA ARG A 13 16.68 -5.33 25.18
C ARG A 13 15.35 -5.34 25.92
N MET A 14 14.32 -4.79 25.33
CA MET A 14 13.02 -5.33 25.67
C MET A 14 13.03 -6.78 25.16
N HIS A 15 13.03 -7.70 26.09
CA HIS A 15 13.09 -9.14 25.84
C HIS A 15 12.01 -9.52 24.83
N VAL A 16 12.28 -10.36 23.84
CA VAL A 16 11.29 -10.82 22.85
C VAL A 16 9.98 -11.24 23.51
N LYS A 17 10.04 -11.84 24.68
CA LYS A 17 8.88 -12.25 25.49
C LYS A 17 7.99 -11.06 25.92
N GLN A 18 8.56 -9.90 26.17
CA GLN A 18 7.78 -8.71 26.54
C GLN A 18 6.95 -8.21 25.35
N PHE A 19 7.53 -8.16 24.14
CA PHE A 19 6.79 -7.85 22.93
C PHE A 19 5.72 -8.92 22.62
N ALA A 20 6.06 -10.20 22.76
CA ALA A 20 5.11 -11.29 22.61
C ALA A 20 3.90 -11.11 23.55
N LYS A 21 4.15 -10.75 24.82
CA LYS A 21 3.08 -10.43 25.78
C LYS A 21 2.25 -9.24 25.32
N THR A 22 2.90 -8.14 24.91
CA THR A 22 2.20 -6.94 24.43
C THR A 22 1.28 -7.26 23.24
N TYR A 23 1.73 -8.07 22.28
CA TYR A 23 0.91 -8.45 21.13
C TYR A 23 -0.27 -9.34 21.53
N LEU A 24 -0.06 -10.28 22.44
CA LEU A 24 -1.16 -11.10 23.00
C LEU A 24 -2.17 -10.25 23.77
N ASP A 25 -1.71 -9.27 24.57
CA ASP A 25 -2.58 -8.34 25.29
C ASP A 25 -3.42 -7.46 24.32
N HIS A 26 -2.92 -7.22 23.09
CA HIS A 26 -3.67 -6.59 22.00
C HIS A 26 -4.64 -7.56 21.28
N GLY A 27 -4.68 -8.83 21.68
CA GLY A 27 -5.49 -9.87 21.05
C GLY A 27 -4.91 -10.40 19.72
N TRP A 28 -3.62 -10.12 19.44
CA TRP A 28 -3.00 -10.57 18.20
C TRP A 28 -2.38 -11.95 18.33
N LYS A 29 -2.50 -12.74 17.28
CA LYS A 29 -1.89 -14.07 17.20
C LYS A 29 -0.42 -13.95 16.81
N ILE A 30 0.44 -14.55 17.60
CA ILE A 30 1.89 -14.51 17.41
C ILE A 30 2.43 -15.88 16.97
N VAL A 31 3.64 -15.89 16.42
CA VAL A 31 4.37 -17.12 16.06
C VAL A 31 5.87 -16.91 16.20
N PRO A 32 6.62 -17.85 16.83
CA PRO A 32 8.06 -17.76 16.93
C PRO A 32 8.73 -17.99 15.56
N LEU A 33 9.63 -17.09 15.19
CA LEU A 33 10.45 -17.20 13.99
C LEU A 33 11.91 -17.45 14.39
N ALA A 34 12.63 -18.15 13.54
CA ALA A 34 14.07 -18.37 13.77
C ALA A 34 14.83 -17.02 13.77
N PRO A 35 15.91 -16.90 14.56
CA PRO A 35 16.73 -15.70 14.63
C PRO A 35 17.17 -15.22 13.24
N LYS A 36 17.10 -13.92 12.99
CA LYS A 36 17.45 -13.29 11.70
C LYS A 36 16.80 -13.95 10.48
N SER A 37 15.57 -14.47 10.65
CA SER A 37 14.86 -15.23 9.62
C SER A 37 13.37 -14.96 9.68
N LYS A 38 12.70 -15.15 8.54
CA LYS A 38 11.23 -15.16 8.44
C LYS A 38 10.64 -16.57 8.62
N ARG A 39 11.47 -17.57 8.85
CA ARG A 39 11.06 -18.97 8.94
C ARG A 39 10.46 -19.28 10.31
N VAL A 40 9.24 -19.79 10.32
CA VAL A 40 8.60 -20.30 11.53
C VAL A 40 9.36 -21.51 12.06
N THR A 41 9.59 -21.54 13.38
CA THR A 41 10.40 -22.58 14.02
C THR A 41 9.67 -23.91 14.18
N LYS A 42 8.32 -23.91 14.21
CA LYS A 42 7.49 -25.08 14.48
C LYS A 42 6.71 -25.50 13.23
N ALA A 43 6.82 -26.74 12.83
CA ALA A 43 6.04 -27.30 11.74
C ALA A 43 4.54 -27.34 12.12
N GLY A 44 3.65 -27.21 11.12
CA GLY A 44 2.20 -27.22 11.35
C GLY A 44 1.67 -26.02 12.15
N TRP A 45 2.42 -24.94 12.22
CA TRP A 45 2.17 -23.75 13.05
C TRP A 45 0.81 -23.08 12.78
N ILE A 46 0.22 -23.28 11.60
CA ILE A 46 -1.05 -22.62 11.21
C ILE A 46 -2.19 -22.96 12.16
N GLY A 47 -2.26 -24.22 12.64
CA GLY A 47 -3.26 -24.72 13.59
C GLY A 47 -2.89 -24.57 15.07
N LEU A 48 -1.73 -23.97 15.37
CA LEU A 48 -1.25 -23.86 16.75
C LEU A 48 -1.51 -22.46 17.32
N GLU A 49 -1.75 -22.42 18.62
CA GLU A 49 -1.70 -21.19 19.41
C GLU A 49 -0.34 -21.14 20.12
N PHE A 50 0.21 -19.94 20.23
CA PHE A 50 1.49 -19.70 20.86
C PHE A 50 1.32 -18.75 22.05
N THR A 51 2.12 -19.01 23.07
CA THR A 51 2.21 -18.19 24.28
C THR A 51 3.59 -17.53 24.38
N VAL A 52 3.79 -16.70 25.36
CA VAL A 52 5.09 -16.07 25.64
C VAL A 52 6.18 -17.14 25.89
N GLU A 53 5.82 -18.30 26.43
CA GLU A 53 6.78 -19.36 26.78
C GLU A 53 7.32 -20.12 25.56
N ASP A 54 6.66 -20.00 24.41
CA ASP A 54 7.16 -20.61 23.17
C ASP A 54 8.34 -19.85 22.55
N PHE A 55 8.67 -18.65 23.05
CA PHE A 55 9.77 -17.81 22.56
C PHE A 55 11.04 -18.01 23.36
N ARG A 56 12.16 -18.16 22.65
CA ARG A 56 13.52 -18.23 23.19
C ARG A 56 14.24 -16.90 22.95
N ASP A 57 15.29 -16.66 23.73
CA ASP A 57 16.15 -15.50 23.51
C ASP A 57 16.75 -15.53 22.10
N GLY A 58 16.63 -14.41 21.41
CA GLY A 58 17.10 -14.26 20.04
C GLY A 58 16.08 -14.67 18.97
N ASP A 59 14.96 -15.27 19.32
CA ASP A 59 13.87 -15.51 18.36
C ASP A 59 13.32 -14.20 17.80
N ASN A 60 12.85 -14.26 16.58
CA ASN A 60 12.02 -13.24 15.96
C ASN A 60 10.53 -13.51 16.24
N ILE A 61 9.69 -12.48 16.11
CA ILE A 61 8.24 -12.58 16.26
C ILE A 61 7.58 -12.40 14.90
N GLY A 62 6.70 -13.33 14.54
CA GLY A 62 5.73 -13.16 13.48
C GLY A 62 4.36 -12.79 14.08
N LEU A 63 3.67 -11.83 13.49
CA LEU A 63 2.25 -11.59 13.71
C LEU A 63 1.45 -12.30 12.64
N ARG A 64 0.35 -12.97 13.02
CA ARG A 64 -0.50 -13.70 12.08
C ARG A 64 -1.59 -12.77 11.54
N SER A 65 -1.75 -12.74 10.23
CA SER A 65 -2.86 -12.03 9.57
C SER A 65 -4.12 -12.88 9.57
N VAL A 66 -4.73 -13.01 10.74
CA VAL A 66 -5.97 -13.73 11.01
C VAL A 66 -6.91 -12.86 11.85
N ASP A 67 -8.14 -13.28 12.03
CA ASP A 67 -9.14 -12.58 12.87
C ASP A 67 -9.35 -11.12 12.43
N GLY A 68 -9.32 -10.89 11.11
CA GLY A 68 -9.47 -9.56 10.50
C GLY A 68 -8.18 -8.73 10.48
N LEU A 69 -7.08 -9.18 11.05
CA LEU A 69 -5.80 -8.47 10.96
C LEU A 69 -5.19 -8.69 9.57
N VAL A 70 -4.86 -7.60 8.87
CA VAL A 70 -4.21 -7.63 7.56
C VAL A 70 -3.00 -6.71 7.54
N PHE A 71 -2.01 -7.07 6.73
CA PHE A 71 -0.78 -6.29 6.57
C PHE A 71 -0.69 -5.73 5.17
N VAL A 72 -0.50 -4.44 5.04
CA VAL A 72 -0.11 -3.80 3.79
C VAL A 72 1.41 -3.72 3.76
N ASP A 73 2.03 -4.48 2.85
CA ASP A 73 3.48 -4.52 2.62
C ASP A 73 3.83 -3.66 1.41
N LEU A 74 4.54 -2.58 1.66
CA LEU A 74 4.97 -1.62 0.64
C LEU A 74 6.32 -2.08 0.08
N ASP A 75 6.33 -2.83 -1.03
CA ASP A 75 7.54 -3.47 -1.54
C ASP A 75 8.41 -2.55 -2.41
N SER A 76 7.83 -1.53 -3.02
CA SER A 76 8.57 -0.58 -3.85
C SER A 76 8.84 0.75 -3.13
N PRO A 77 9.94 1.46 -3.48
CA PRO A 77 10.24 2.78 -2.91
C PRO A 77 9.15 3.81 -3.22
N GLU A 78 8.53 3.74 -4.39
CA GLU A 78 7.43 4.61 -4.77
C GLU A 78 6.23 4.39 -3.85
N CYS A 79 5.83 3.13 -3.61
CA CYS A 79 4.72 2.84 -2.70
C CYS A 79 5.02 3.28 -1.26
N VAL A 80 6.26 3.16 -0.78
CA VAL A 80 6.65 3.69 0.54
C VAL A 80 6.49 5.20 0.58
N ALA A 81 6.92 5.91 -0.45
CA ALA A 81 6.81 7.38 -0.54
C ALA A 81 5.34 7.83 -0.64
N PHE A 82 4.53 7.14 -1.42
CA PHE A 82 3.16 7.53 -1.75
C PHE A 82 2.13 7.05 -0.73
N ALA A 83 2.51 6.18 0.19
CA ALA A 83 1.58 5.52 1.10
C ALA A 83 0.69 6.47 1.91
N ASN A 84 1.19 7.66 2.28
CA ASN A 84 0.41 8.65 3.02
C ASN A 84 -0.62 9.39 2.16
N ASP A 85 -0.42 9.41 0.83
CA ASP A 85 -1.34 10.07 -0.10
C ASP A 85 -2.52 9.14 -0.45
N PHE A 86 -2.29 7.82 -0.42
CA PHE A 86 -3.28 6.85 -0.90
C PHE A 86 -3.85 5.93 0.17
N LEU A 87 -3.12 5.61 1.23
CA LEU A 87 -3.60 4.66 2.22
C LEU A 87 -4.30 5.34 3.39
N PRO A 88 -5.32 4.68 3.98
CA PRO A 88 -5.92 5.15 5.22
C PRO A 88 -4.87 5.30 6.32
N THR A 89 -5.11 6.24 7.23
CA THR A 89 -4.24 6.42 8.39
C THR A 89 -4.44 5.28 9.38
N THR A 90 -3.35 4.72 9.87
CA THR A 90 -3.33 3.75 10.97
C THR A 90 -2.17 4.08 11.91
N PRO A 91 -2.30 3.91 13.23
CA PRO A 91 -1.17 4.06 14.15
C PRO A 91 -0.20 2.87 14.09
N SER A 92 -0.63 1.74 13.52
CA SER A 92 0.16 0.51 13.49
C SER A 92 1.08 0.47 12.25
N VAL A 93 2.16 1.26 12.30
CA VAL A 93 3.14 1.41 11.21
C VAL A 93 4.53 1.03 11.71
N TYR A 94 5.25 0.22 10.94
CA TYR A 94 6.62 -0.15 11.27
C TYR A 94 7.48 -0.38 10.02
N GLY A 95 8.77 -0.51 10.24
CA GLY A 95 9.73 -0.79 9.17
C GLY A 95 11.12 -1.05 9.74
N ARG A 96 12.11 -0.93 8.88
CA ARG A 96 13.54 -1.04 9.22
C ARG A 96 14.31 0.15 8.63
N PRO A 97 15.52 0.46 9.07
CA PRO A 97 16.26 1.65 8.62
C PRO A 97 16.34 1.82 7.09
N SER A 98 16.63 0.74 6.36
CA SER A 98 16.70 0.80 4.88
C SER A 98 15.33 0.84 4.19
N LYS A 99 14.23 0.54 4.91
CA LYS A 99 12.86 0.53 4.38
C LYS A 99 11.90 0.98 5.49
N PRO A 100 11.93 2.26 5.88
CA PRO A 100 11.11 2.78 6.96
C PRO A 100 9.65 2.79 6.54
N ARG A 101 8.74 2.64 7.52
CA ARG A 101 7.28 2.75 7.32
C ARG A 101 6.72 1.83 6.23
N SER A 102 7.42 0.75 5.93
CA SER A 102 7.07 -0.14 4.82
C SER A 102 5.97 -1.14 5.15
N LYS A 103 5.56 -1.21 6.40
CA LYS A 103 4.48 -2.09 6.87
C LYS A 103 3.41 -1.29 7.59
N ARG A 104 2.15 -1.54 7.22
CA ARG A 104 0.97 -0.95 7.85
C ARG A 104 -0.02 -2.05 8.19
N ILE A 105 -0.54 -2.03 9.41
CA ILE A 105 -1.53 -3.00 9.85
C ILE A 105 -2.91 -2.34 9.87
N PHE A 106 -3.89 -3.08 9.40
CA PHE A 106 -5.31 -2.70 9.43
C PHE A 106 -6.16 -3.86 9.96
N LYS A 107 -7.37 -3.54 10.40
CA LYS A 107 -8.44 -4.50 10.56
C LYS A 107 -9.37 -4.44 9.36
N SER A 108 -9.50 -5.56 8.64
CA SER A 108 -10.31 -5.65 7.42
C SER A 108 -10.64 -7.11 7.08
N THR A 109 -11.73 -7.34 6.36
CA THR A 109 -12.18 -8.68 5.97
C THR A 109 -11.63 -9.07 4.58
N ILE A 110 -10.31 -9.13 4.43
CA ILE A 110 -9.65 -9.56 3.18
C ILE A 110 -9.46 -11.08 3.20
N PRO A 111 -10.15 -11.83 2.32
CA PRO A 111 -10.18 -13.30 2.40
C PRO A 111 -8.88 -13.96 1.94
N LYS A 112 -8.09 -13.29 1.11
CA LYS A 112 -6.82 -13.81 0.57
C LYS A 112 -5.84 -12.69 0.28
N THR A 113 -4.56 -13.01 0.26
CA THR A 113 -3.50 -12.07 -0.14
C THR A 113 -3.75 -11.55 -1.55
N ILE A 114 -3.59 -10.22 -1.70
CA ILE A 114 -3.70 -9.50 -2.97
C ILE A 114 -2.34 -8.83 -3.21
N ALA A 115 -1.67 -9.17 -4.31
CA ALA A 115 -0.39 -8.58 -4.69
C ALA A 115 -0.53 -7.80 -6.00
N TYR A 116 -0.05 -6.56 -6.00
CA TYR A 116 0.03 -5.74 -7.19
C TYR A 116 1.48 -5.69 -7.68
N LYS A 117 1.66 -5.98 -8.96
CA LYS A 117 2.97 -6.12 -9.59
C LYS A 117 3.10 -5.24 -10.82
N ASP A 118 4.31 -4.81 -11.10
CA ASP A 118 4.64 -4.16 -12.37
C ASP A 118 4.78 -5.18 -13.52
N SER A 119 4.99 -4.68 -14.72
CA SER A 119 5.18 -5.47 -15.95
C SER A 119 6.35 -6.44 -15.87
N ASP A 120 7.43 -6.06 -15.18
CA ASP A 120 8.62 -6.86 -14.92
C ASP A 120 8.41 -7.93 -13.82
N LYS A 121 7.18 -8.06 -13.30
CA LYS A 121 6.75 -8.96 -12.22
C LYS A 121 7.29 -8.58 -10.83
N THR A 122 7.97 -7.44 -10.67
CA THR A 122 8.33 -6.95 -9.34
C THR A 122 7.07 -6.59 -8.56
N THR A 123 7.01 -7.01 -7.30
CA THR A 123 5.91 -6.66 -6.40
C THR A 123 6.05 -5.19 -6.01
N LEU A 124 4.96 -4.43 -6.13
CA LEU A 124 4.89 -3.03 -5.73
C LEU A 124 4.37 -2.89 -4.31
N ILE A 125 3.27 -3.57 -4.03
CA ILE A 125 2.54 -3.54 -2.77
C ILE A 125 1.66 -4.78 -2.64
N GLU A 126 1.50 -5.28 -1.41
CA GLU A 126 0.64 -6.43 -1.10
C GLU A 126 -0.31 -6.12 0.06
N ILE A 127 -1.53 -6.65 0.01
CA ILE A 127 -2.37 -6.85 1.19
C ILE A 127 -2.23 -8.31 1.59
N ARG A 128 -1.59 -8.58 2.71
CA ARG A 128 -1.32 -9.94 3.20
C ARG A 128 -2.40 -10.39 4.17
N SER A 129 -3.02 -11.51 3.87
CA SER A 129 -4.05 -12.17 4.69
C SER A 129 -3.74 -13.66 4.78
N ASN A 130 -4.08 -14.29 5.91
CA ASN A 130 -3.83 -15.70 6.19
C ASN A 130 -2.34 -16.12 6.13
N HIS A 131 -1.45 -15.19 6.48
CA HIS A 131 -0.01 -15.38 6.56
C HIS A 131 0.52 -15.00 7.95
N GLN A 132 1.83 -14.99 8.08
CA GLN A 132 2.54 -14.32 9.16
C GLN A 132 3.46 -13.23 8.57
N ASP A 133 3.65 -12.17 9.32
CA ASP A 133 4.60 -11.12 8.96
C ASP A 133 5.52 -10.85 10.15
N MET A 134 6.82 -10.68 9.84
CA MET A 134 7.82 -10.39 10.87
C MET A 134 7.56 -8.99 11.44
N ALA A 135 7.46 -8.88 12.76
CA ALA A 135 7.15 -7.65 13.47
C ALA A 135 8.27 -7.25 14.46
N PRO A 136 8.33 -6.00 14.90
CA PRO A 136 9.25 -5.58 15.96
C PRO A 136 9.16 -6.50 17.20
N PRO A 137 10.25 -6.78 17.92
CA PRO A 137 11.60 -6.24 17.78
C PRO A 137 12.52 -7.11 16.90
N SER A 138 11.95 -7.84 15.95
CA SER A 138 12.66 -8.82 15.12
C SER A 138 13.84 -8.22 14.37
N ILE A 139 14.86 -9.05 14.14
CA ILE A 139 16.00 -8.73 13.28
C ILE A 139 15.75 -9.32 11.89
N HIS A 140 15.70 -8.46 10.89
CA HIS A 140 15.55 -8.88 9.49
C HIS A 140 16.77 -9.70 9.01
N PRO A 141 16.64 -10.58 8.01
CA PRO A 141 17.80 -11.31 7.44
C PRO A 141 18.96 -10.41 6.97
N SER A 142 18.70 -9.14 6.64
CA SER A 142 19.75 -8.15 6.35
C SER A 142 20.57 -7.70 7.57
N GLY A 143 20.17 -8.11 8.78
CA GLY A 143 20.79 -7.67 10.03
C GLY A 143 20.14 -6.41 10.65
N GLU A 144 19.18 -5.78 9.98
CA GLU A 144 18.49 -4.60 10.49
C GLU A 144 17.36 -4.96 11.46
N GLY A 145 17.22 -4.19 12.54
CA GLY A 145 16.09 -4.31 13.46
C GLY A 145 14.82 -3.69 12.86
N LEU A 146 13.68 -4.34 13.12
CA LEU A 146 12.38 -3.74 12.87
C LEU A 146 11.97 -2.90 14.07
N ALA A 147 11.37 -1.73 13.80
CA ALA A 147 10.88 -0.84 14.84
C ALA A 147 9.51 -0.26 14.46
N TRP A 148 8.63 -0.08 15.46
CA TRP A 148 7.42 0.71 15.31
C TRP A 148 7.80 2.18 15.09
N GLU A 149 7.01 2.91 14.31
CA GLU A 149 7.20 4.34 14.09
C GLU A 149 6.85 5.17 15.32
N ALA A 150 5.85 4.70 16.07
CA ALA A 150 5.37 5.29 17.31
C ALA A 150 4.99 4.18 18.29
N ASP A 151 4.42 4.53 19.43
CA ASP A 151 3.84 3.56 20.34
C ASP A 151 2.81 2.69 19.64
N LEU A 152 2.78 1.40 20.01
CA LEU A 152 1.86 0.44 19.42
C LEU A 152 0.41 0.84 19.68
N GLY A 153 -0.29 1.21 18.61
CA GLY A 153 -1.72 1.53 18.63
C GLY A 153 -2.57 0.43 18.01
N HIS A 154 -3.87 0.46 18.27
CA HIS A 154 -4.80 -0.44 17.61
C HIS A 154 -4.89 -0.13 16.11
N PRO A 155 -4.83 -1.14 15.23
CA PRO A 155 -5.00 -0.95 13.80
C PRO A 155 -6.32 -0.28 13.46
N ALA A 156 -6.31 0.62 12.50
CA ALA A 156 -7.55 1.21 12.00
C ALA A 156 -8.43 0.13 11.35
N GLU A 157 -9.73 0.17 11.63
CA GLU A 157 -10.71 -0.66 10.93
C GLU A 157 -11.07 0.00 9.60
N VAL A 158 -10.97 -0.75 8.52
CA VAL A 158 -11.21 -0.26 7.16
C VAL A 158 -11.98 -1.30 6.37
N ASP A 159 -13.02 -0.85 5.68
CA ASP A 159 -13.76 -1.72 4.76
C ASP A 159 -12.83 -2.35 3.72
N ALA A 160 -13.10 -3.60 3.33
CA ALA A 160 -12.25 -4.37 2.43
C ALA A 160 -12.17 -3.77 1.02
N ALA A 161 -13.29 -3.23 0.51
CA ALA A 161 -13.31 -2.61 -0.81
C ALA A 161 -12.55 -1.28 -0.80
N ILE A 162 -12.70 -0.48 0.26
CA ILE A 162 -11.96 0.77 0.46
C ILE A 162 -10.46 0.49 0.56
N LEU A 163 -10.04 -0.43 1.44
CA LEU A 163 -8.62 -0.76 1.59
C LEU A 163 -8.02 -1.28 0.28
N THR A 164 -8.72 -2.18 -0.41
CA THR A 164 -8.29 -2.73 -1.70
C THR A 164 -8.15 -1.65 -2.75
N ARG A 165 -9.10 -0.70 -2.82
CA ARG A 165 -9.03 0.43 -3.75
C ARG A 165 -7.85 1.35 -3.44
N CYS A 166 -7.66 1.73 -2.19
CA CYS A 166 -6.53 2.57 -1.75
C CYS A 166 -5.18 1.94 -2.11
N VAL A 167 -5.01 0.66 -1.83
CA VAL A 167 -3.78 -0.09 -2.17
C VAL A 167 -3.60 -0.18 -3.68
N LYS A 168 -4.68 -0.38 -4.44
CA LYS A 168 -4.64 -0.40 -5.91
C LYS A 168 -4.25 0.97 -6.48
N LEU A 169 -4.77 2.07 -5.94
CA LEU A 169 -4.38 3.43 -6.33
C LEU A 169 -2.90 3.71 -6.04
N CYS A 170 -2.41 3.31 -4.87
CA CYS A 170 -1.00 3.42 -4.53
C CYS A 170 -0.10 2.65 -5.52
N ALA A 171 -0.47 1.41 -5.87
CA ALA A 171 0.21 0.64 -6.91
C ALA A 171 0.16 1.33 -8.28
N THR A 172 -0.98 1.90 -8.63
CA THR A 172 -1.18 2.63 -9.89
C THR A 172 -0.27 3.86 -9.96
N ALA A 173 -0.19 4.64 -8.88
CA ALA A 173 0.74 5.78 -8.79
C ALA A 173 2.19 5.35 -8.97
N ALA A 174 2.59 4.23 -8.38
CA ALA A 174 3.94 3.68 -8.53
C ALA A 174 4.24 3.28 -9.99
N VAL A 175 3.28 2.61 -10.66
CA VAL A 175 3.41 2.27 -12.09
C VAL A 175 3.54 3.54 -12.95
N ILE A 176 2.69 4.54 -12.71
CA ILE A 176 2.73 5.81 -13.44
C ILE A 176 4.08 6.49 -13.22
N ALA A 177 4.58 6.55 -12.00
CA ALA A 177 5.87 7.19 -11.67
C ALA A 177 7.07 6.51 -12.34
N ARG A 178 7.07 5.19 -12.39
CA ARG A 178 8.14 4.38 -13.05
C ARG A 178 8.19 4.56 -14.56
N HIS A 179 7.04 4.79 -15.15
CA HIS A 179 6.87 4.89 -16.60
C HIS A 179 6.49 6.30 -17.06
N TYR A 180 6.78 7.32 -16.23
CA TYR A 180 6.42 8.70 -16.52
C TYR A 180 7.09 9.18 -17.82
N ALA A 181 6.32 9.85 -18.68
CA ALA A 181 6.83 10.30 -19.98
C ALA A 181 7.97 11.33 -19.84
N PRO A 182 8.97 11.28 -20.72
CA PRO A 182 10.02 12.28 -20.76
C PRO A 182 9.49 13.67 -21.15
N PRO A 183 10.22 14.74 -20.84
CA PRO A 183 9.86 16.08 -21.31
C PRO A 183 9.61 16.12 -22.82
N GLY A 184 8.60 16.87 -23.24
CA GLY A 184 8.19 16.98 -24.66
C GLY A 184 7.07 16.03 -25.07
N GLY A 185 6.93 14.86 -24.43
CA GLY A 185 5.86 13.88 -24.72
C GLY A 185 4.74 13.85 -23.69
N ARG A 186 4.84 14.62 -22.61
CA ARG A 186 3.97 14.53 -21.44
C ARG A 186 2.52 14.90 -21.68
N HIS A 187 2.27 15.86 -22.61
CA HIS A 187 0.90 16.29 -22.95
C HIS A 187 0.07 15.13 -23.49
N ASP A 188 0.43 14.59 -24.64
CA ASP A 188 -0.30 13.51 -25.29
C ASP A 188 -0.37 12.25 -24.40
N TRP A 189 0.71 11.98 -23.67
CA TRP A 189 0.79 10.87 -22.73
C TRP A 189 -0.22 11.05 -21.59
N THR A 190 -0.35 12.27 -21.01
CA THR A 190 -1.31 12.54 -19.93
C THR A 190 -2.74 12.38 -20.40
N LEU A 191 -3.07 12.89 -21.60
CA LEU A 191 -4.41 12.71 -22.19
C LEU A 191 -4.74 11.22 -22.39
N ALA A 192 -3.80 10.45 -22.94
CA ALA A 192 -3.96 9.02 -23.14
C ALA A 192 -4.08 8.24 -21.82
N LEU A 193 -3.32 8.64 -20.79
CA LEU A 193 -3.39 8.09 -19.44
C LEU A 193 -4.75 8.38 -18.81
N ALA A 194 -5.19 9.65 -18.83
CA ALA A 194 -6.46 10.07 -18.27
C ALA A 194 -7.64 9.32 -18.93
N GLY A 195 -7.65 9.21 -20.26
CA GLY A 195 -8.67 8.43 -20.97
C GLY A 195 -8.62 6.92 -20.64
N THR A 196 -7.42 6.37 -20.38
CA THR A 196 -7.28 4.99 -19.93
C THR A 196 -7.85 4.79 -18.54
N LEU A 197 -7.52 5.68 -17.58
CA LEU A 197 -8.01 5.63 -16.20
C LEU A 197 -9.52 5.79 -16.13
N ARG A 198 -10.07 6.77 -16.85
CA ARG A 198 -11.52 7.02 -16.93
C ARG A 198 -12.29 5.78 -17.38
N ARG A 199 -11.89 5.14 -18.48
CA ARG A 199 -12.53 3.90 -18.98
C ARG A 199 -12.44 2.72 -18.03
N ARG A 200 -11.62 2.82 -16.98
CA ARG A 200 -11.45 1.78 -15.96
C ARG A 200 -12.12 2.13 -14.64
N GLY A 201 -12.95 3.19 -14.62
CA GLY A 201 -13.69 3.60 -13.44
C GLY A 201 -12.83 4.23 -12.34
N VAL A 202 -11.71 4.82 -12.71
CA VAL A 202 -10.98 5.77 -11.85
C VAL A 202 -11.70 7.11 -11.93
N SER A 203 -12.01 7.72 -10.79
CA SER A 203 -12.66 9.03 -10.77
C SER A 203 -11.70 10.15 -11.20
N GLU A 204 -12.24 11.33 -11.55
CA GLU A 204 -11.44 12.50 -11.90
C GLU A 204 -10.47 12.87 -10.78
N ASP A 205 -10.96 12.97 -9.54
CA ASP A 205 -10.15 13.32 -8.37
C ASP A 205 -9.03 12.30 -8.13
N GLU A 206 -9.32 11.00 -8.28
CA GLU A 206 -8.31 9.95 -8.18
C GLU A 206 -7.26 10.06 -9.31
N ALA A 207 -7.68 10.35 -10.54
CA ALA A 207 -6.78 10.51 -11.68
C ALA A 207 -5.89 11.76 -11.51
N ILE A 208 -6.43 12.85 -11.01
CA ILE A 208 -5.67 14.07 -10.66
C ILE A 208 -4.63 13.72 -9.59
N LEU A 209 -5.03 13.05 -8.50
CA LEU A 209 -4.12 12.66 -7.43
C LEU A 209 -3.00 11.73 -7.94
N LEU A 210 -3.33 10.75 -8.78
CA LEU A 210 -2.37 9.84 -9.40
C LEU A 210 -1.32 10.59 -10.23
N VAL A 211 -1.77 11.48 -11.11
CA VAL A 211 -0.90 12.27 -11.99
C VAL A 211 -0.07 13.27 -11.19
N GLN A 212 -0.66 13.92 -10.19
CA GLN A 212 0.03 14.86 -9.32
C GLN A 212 1.15 14.17 -8.52
N THR A 213 0.84 13.06 -7.85
CA THR A 213 1.83 12.33 -7.03
C THR A 213 2.97 11.79 -7.90
N ALA A 214 2.65 11.14 -9.01
CA ALA A 214 3.66 10.61 -9.92
C ALA A 214 4.47 11.71 -10.61
N GLY A 215 3.86 12.83 -10.95
CA GLY A 215 4.52 13.97 -11.56
C GLY A 215 5.48 14.69 -10.60
N HIS A 216 5.10 14.85 -9.33
CA HIS A 216 6.02 15.35 -8.30
C HIS A 216 7.25 14.44 -8.16
N TRP A 217 7.05 13.13 -8.10
CA TRP A 217 8.12 12.15 -8.05
C TRP A 217 9.04 12.25 -9.26
N SER A 218 8.46 12.44 -10.44
CA SER A 218 9.17 12.55 -11.73
C SER A 218 9.66 13.97 -12.04
N ARG A 219 9.52 14.90 -11.07
CA ARG A 219 9.94 16.32 -11.20
C ARG A 219 9.37 16.99 -12.45
N ASP A 220 8.05 16.81 -12.68
CA ASP A 220 7.37 17.55 -13.76
C ASP A 220 7.14 19.00 -13.33
N ASP A 221 7.71 19.94 -14.09
CA ASP A 221 7.63 21.37 -13.85
C ASP A 221 6.29 21.99 -14.30
N LYS A 222 5.46 21.21 -15.04
CA LYS A 222 4.18 21.65 -15.60
C LYS A 222 2.98 20.89 -15.02
N LEU A 223 3.01 20.51 -13.75
CA LEU A 223 1.91 19.79 -13.10
C LEU A 223 0.55 20.46 -13.23
N PRO A 224 0.40 21.81 -13.11
CA PRO A 224 -0.90 22.44 -13.34
C PRO A 224 -1.47 22.18 -14.75
N ASP A 225 -0.60 22.05 -15.75
CA ASP A 225 -1.03 21.71 -17.12
C ASP A 225 -1.50 20.26 -17.17
N ARG A 226 -0.77 19.33 -16.54
CA ARG A 226 -1.15 17.91 -16.46
C ARG A 226 -2.53 17.72 -15.81
N MET A 227 -2.79 18.44 -14.71
CA MET A 227 -4.09 18.37 -14.04
C MET A 227 -5.22 18.90 -14.92
N ARG A 228 -5.00 20.02 -15.67
CA ARG A 228 -5.99 20.51 -16.64
C ARG A 228 -6.26 19.52 -17.78
N GLU A 229 -5.23 18.82 -18.24
CA GLU A 229 -5.37 17.78 -19.26
C GLU A 229 -6.21 16.60 -18.76
N VAL A 230 -6.02 16.19 -17.49
CA VAL A 230 -6.89 15.19 -16.85
C VAL A 230 -8.32 15.69 -16.81
N SER A 231 -8.58 16.88 -16.23
CA SER A 231 -9.93 17.43 -16.12
C SER A 231 -10.60 17.60 -17.48
N SER A 232 -9.89 18.07 -18.50
CA SER A 232 -10.46 18.18 -19.85
C SER A 232 -10.90 16.83 -20.41
N THR A 233 -10.10 15.78 -20.18
CA THR A 233 -10.46 14.41 -20.59
C THR A 233 -11.70 13.89 -19.88
N TYR A 234 -11.88 14.23 -18.61
CA TYR A 234 -13.04 13.80 -17.82
C TYR A 234 -14.30 14.63 -18.10
N ALA A 235 -14.15 15.86 -18.63
CA ALA A 235 -15.27 16.71 -19.01
C ALA A 235 -15.95 16.29 -20.32
N HIS A 236 -15.29 15.49 -21.19
CA HIS A 236 -15.93 14.99 -22.41
C HIS A 236 -17.17 14.14 -22.08
N SER A 237 -18.26 14.32 -22.79
CA SER A 237 -19.43 13.45 -22.69
C SER A 237 -19.18 12.11 -23.40
N GLU A 238 -19.92 11.04 -23.03
CA GLU A 238 -19.84 9.75 -23.73
C GLU A 238 -20.46 9.83 -25.13
N ASP A 239 -21.26 10.87 -25.39
CA ASP A 239 -21.95 11.13 -26.65
C ASP A 239 -21.16 12.07 -27.59
N ASP A 240 -19.95 12.52 -27.18
CA ASP A 240 -19.12 13.36 -28.03
C ASP A 240 -18.60 12.55 -29.23
N ASP A 241 -18.80 13.07 -30.44
CA ASP A 241 -18.33 12.47 -31.71
C ASP A 241 -16.79 12.34 -31.78
N GLU A 242 -16.06 13.07 -30.93
CA GLU A 242 -14.60 12.96 -30.80
C GLU A 242 -14.22 12.03 -29.65
N PRO A 243 -13.80 10.79 -29.93
CA PRO A 243 -13.37 9.87 -28.89
C PRO A 243 -12.06 10.37 -28.25
N TYR A 244 -12.08 10.59 -26.92
CA TYR A 244 -10.85 10.88 -26.19
C TYR A 244 -9.86 9.71 -26.28
N THR A 245 -8.57 10.04 -26.31
CA THR A 245 -7.47 9.06 -26.39
C THR A 245 -7.48 8.11 -25.18
N GLY A 246 -6.95 6.90 -25.34
CA GLY A 246 -6.98 5.90 -24.28
C GLY A 246 -5.89 4.85 -24.43
N ALA A 247 -6.18 3.62 -23.98
CA ALA A 247 -5.21 2.56 -23.78
C ALA A 247 -4.33 2.23 -25.01
N THR A 248 -4.88 2.29 -26.24
CA THR A 248 -4.11 2.07 -27.48
C THR A 248 -3.05 3.17 -27.63
N ARG A 249 -3.44 4.43 -27.49
CA ARG A 249 -2.52 5.55 -27.59
C ARG A 249 -1.51 5.56 -26.42
N LEU A 250 -1.97 5.23 -25.22
CA LEU A 250 -1.07 5.10 -24.06
C LEU A 250 0.00 4.04 -24.30
N LYS A 251 -0.35 2.91 -24.93
CA LYS A 251 0.60 1.86 -25.27
C LYS A 251 1.68 2.32 -26.27
N GLU A 252 1.30 3.16 -27.23
CA GLU A 252 2.25 3.74 -28.19
C GLU A 252 3.20 4.75 -27.54
N LEU A 253 2.69 5.53 -26.58
CA LEU A 253 3.44 6.63 -25.92
C LEU A 253 4.20 6.17 -24.67
N SER A 254 3.94 4.97 -24.17
CA SER A 254 4.55 4.47 -22.92
C SER A 254 5.57 3.38 -23.21
N THR A 255 6.53 3.27 -22.30
CA THR A 255 7.53 2.20 -22.29
C THR A 255 7.20 1.15 -21.22
N GLY A 256 7.88 0.00 -21.26
CA GLY A 256 7.89 -0.96 -20.16
C GLY A 256 6.56 -1.64 -19.83
N GLY A 257 5.59 -1.71 -20.77
CA GLY A 257 4.34 -2.44 -20.54
C GLY A 257 3.37 -1.77 -19.56
N MET A 258 3.46 -0.45 -19.38
CA MET A 258 2.60 0.33 -18.47
C MET A 258 1.10 0.14 -18.78
N ALA A 259 0.71 0.27 -20.06
CA ALA A 259 -0.69 0.17 -20.44
C ALA A 259 -1.28 -1.23 -20.12
N GLU A 260 -0.50 -2.28 -20.33
CA GLU A 260 -0.85 -3.66 -19.97
C GLU A 260 -0.94 -3.83 -18.44
N THR A 261 -0.02 -3.23 -17.70
CA THR A 261 -0.04 -3.26 -16.23
C THR A 261 -1.28 -2.58 -15.68
N LEU A 262 -1.61 -1.38 -16.16
CA LEU A 262 -2.85 -0.69 -15.78
C LEU A 262 -4.10 -1.51 -16.14
N THR A 263 -4.07 -2.19 -17.30
CA THR A 263 -5.15 -3.11 -17.69
C THR A 263 -5.32 -4.26 -16.71
N LYS A 264 -4.23 -4.86 -16.25
CA LYS A 264 -4.27 -5.94 -15.26
C LYS A 264 -4.72 -5.47 -13.88
N LEU A 265 -4.25 -4.29 -13.46
CA LEU A 265 -4.62 -3.72 -12.16
C LEU A 265 -6.11 -3.39 -12.06
N TRP A 266 -6.69 -2.82 -13.11
CA TRP A 266 -8.06 -2.31 -13.08
C TRP A 266 -9.09 -3.22 -13.74
N GLY A 267 -8.69 -4.15 -14.59
CA GLY A 267 -9.61 -5.01 -15.34
C GLY A 267 -10.48 -4.24 -16.33
N ALA A 268 -11.65 -4.79 -16.66
CA ALA A 268 -12.68 -4.08 -17.40
C ALA A 268 -13.34 -3.01 -16.52
N ALA A 269 -13.79 -1.91 -17.12
CA ALA A 269 -14.48 -0.86 -16.39
C ALA A 269 -15.74 -1.41 -15.68
N PRO A 270 -15.98 -1.04 -14.42
CA PRO A 270 -17.24 -1.39 -13.76
C PRO A 270 -18.41 -0.69 -14.46
N ALA A 271 -19.58 -1.33 -14.47
CA ALA A 271 -20.79 -0.81 -15.11
C ALA A 271 -21.34 0.47 -14.47
N SER A 272 -20.86 0.90 -13.30
CA SER A 272 -21.19 2.18 -12.66
C SER A 272 -20.02 2.67 -11.80
N THR A 273 -19.67 3.94 -11.92
CA THR A 273 -18.69 4.64 -11.10
C THR A 273 -19.39 5.50 -10.06
N SER A 274 -19.53 5.02 -8.84
CA SER A 274 -19.79 5.91 -7.71
C SER A 274 -18.45 6.34 -7.11
N ALA A 275 -18.17 7.63 -7.12
CA ALA A 275 -16.95 8.21 -6.59
C ALA A 275 -16.93 8.13 -5.05
N TYR A 276 -15.77 7.80 -4.46
CA TYR A 276 -15.57 7.93 -3.02
C TYR A 276 -15.41 9.41 -2.64
N VAL A 277 -15.91 9.77 -1.47
CA VAL A 277 -15.60 11.07 -0.87
C VAL A 277 -14.15 11.05 -0.40
N LEU A 278 -13.36 11.96 -0.90
CA LEU A 278 -11.96 12.13 -0.52
C LEU A 278 -11.85 13.10 0.66
N ASN A 279 -10.90 12.88 1.56
CA ASN A 279 -10.56 13.84 2.60
C ASN A 279 -9.76 15.02 2.00
N SER A 280 -9.39 16.00 2.84
CA SER A 280 -8.61 17.18 2.44
C SER A 280 -7.23 16.87 1.83
N ARG A 281 -6.79 15.62 1.87
CA ARG A 281 -5.57 15.11 1.24
C ARG A 281 -5.85 14.30 -0.03
N GLY A 282 -7.10 14.28 -0.52
CA GLY A 282 -7.47 13.49 -1.70
C GLY A 282 -7.52 11.97 -1.47
N ILE A 283 -7.55 11.51 -0.22
CA ILE A 283 -7.61 10.09 0.13
C ILE A 283 -9.05 9.71 0.42
N PRO A 284 -9.56 8.53 0.00
CA PRO A 284 -10.88 8.06 0.39
C PRO A 284 -11.05 8.11 1.91
N ASP A 285 -11.97 8.96 2.36
CA ASP A 285 -12.23 9.10 3.78
C ASP A 285 -13.07 7.90 4.28
N ALA A 286 -12.40 6.96 4.94
CA ALA A 286 -13.05 5.77 5.51
C ALA A 286 -14.09 6.10 6.60
N ARG A 287 -14.12 7.35 7.10
CA ARG A 287 -15.10 7.84 8.08
C ARG A 287 -16.26 8.59 7.44
N SER A 288 -16.17 8.87 6.14
CA SER A 288 -17.26 9.54 5.43
C SER A 288 -18.49 8.64 5.37
N VAL A 289 -19.63 9.18 5.79
CA VAL A 289 -20.92 8.48 5.70
C VAL A 289 -21.22 8.08 4.25
N ALA A 290 -20.88 8.93 3.28
CA ALA A 290 -21.03 8.62 1.86
C ALA A 290 -20.19 7.41 1.43
N ASN A 291 -18.94 7.30 1.90
CA ASN A 291 -18.09 6.15 1.60
C ASN A 291 -18.56 4.88 2.28
N ILE A 292 -19.11 4.98 3.50
CA ILE A 292 -19.74 3.86 4.21
C ILE A 292 -21.00 3.43 3.47
N THR A 293 -21.85 4.37 3.05
CA THR A 293 -23.08 4.08 2.29
C THR A 293 -22.73 3.41 0.96
N LEU A 294 -21.76 3.94 0.21
CA LEU A 294 -21.28 3.34 -1.03
C LEU A 294 -20.71 1.93 -0.85
N ALA A 295 -20.01 1.69 0.24
CA ALA A 295 -19.52 0.35 0.58
C ALA A 295 -20.67 -0.61 0.88
N LEU A 296 -21.71 -0.17 1.60
CA LEU A 296 -22.89 -0.96 1.91
C LEU A 296 -23.77 -1.25 0.69
N GLU A 297 -23.97 -0.28 -0.21
CA GLU A 297 -24.71 -0.47 -1.46
C GLU A 297 -24.08 -1.48 -2.41
N ARG A 298 -22.76 -1.68 -2.32
CA ARG A 298 -22.03 -2.67 -3.10
C ARG A 298 -22.03 -4.07 -2.50
N LEU A 299 -22.46 -4.21 -1.26
CA LEU A 299 -22.57 -5.50 -0.56
C LEU A 299 -23.98 -6.10 -0.63
N GLY A 300 -24.99 -5.34 -1.05
CA GLY A 300 -26.37 -5.80 -1.31
C GLY A 300 -26.56 -6.20 -2.74
#